data_ec3c906c2129749cd0f6ac44b451c68c
#
_entry.id   ec3c906c2129749cd0f6ac44b451c68c
#
_cell.length_a   1.000
_cell.length_b   1.000
_cell.length_c   1.000
_cell.angle_alpha   90.00
_cell.angle_beta   90.00
_cell.angle_gamma   90.00
#
_symmetry.space_group_name_H-M   'P 1'
#
loop_
_entity.id
_entity.type
_entity.pdbx_description
1 polymer ?
#
loop_
_entity_poly.entity_id
_entity_poly.type
_entity_poly.pdbx_seq_one_letter_code
_entity_poly.pdbx_strand_id
1 'polypeptide(L)'
;MKRALIAALLITAAPAAAQQSVASLPPPVIADPQIAALRDDALANDHYAWDIVEGLTTEVGQRLAATDAEARARDWAVKRLTAMGFANVRVEPFTMAVWTRGAESAEIVSPFPQKLAVAALGYSGSTGPNGITGQIVYFPSVDALRAAPDAEVGGKIVFIDHNMQPAQDGSGYGQFGAPRRQGPTIASLKGAIGIVIRSIGTDHHRNPHTGVQYFTDGAKSIPAGALTVPDAEQLVRILKRGRPVTMHLTLVSEKHEGGKSGNVIAEVPGRDPKAPILLVGGHLDSWDLATGAIDDASGIAITTAAAKHIMDAGRPRRTIRIVLFGAEEPGGFGGNAYAKAHGKESYAIAGESDFGADRIWRFSSQLLKSDPAAYAQLAASLAPLGITKNDKGDADGTDVDPTIQAGAPWVSLNQDGTRYFDFHHTPDDTLDKIDPVQLRQNVAAWTAMLASLSGGIESGAKQPKRR
;
A
#
# COMPACT_ATOMS: atom_id res chain seq x y z
N MET A 1 -5.30 99.11 20.59
CA MET A 1 -5.66 97.75 20.99
C MET A 1 -6.62 97.20 19.91
N LYS A 2 -6.10 96.45 18.89
CA LYS A 2 -6.91 95.83 17.83
C LYS A 2 -6.71 94.34 17.94
N ARG A 3 -7.78 93.60 18.18
CA ARG A 3 -7.79 92.15 18.21
C ARG A 3 -8.07 91.66 16.78
N ALA A 4 -7.16 90.89 16.23
CA ALA A 4 -7.37 90.17 14.93
C ALA A 4 -7.95 88.79 15.22
N LEU A 5 -9.10 88.52 14.63
CA LEU A 5 -9.66 87.15 14.55
C LEU A 5 -9.04 86.43 13.40
N ILE A 6 -8.46 85.26 13.71
CA ILE A 6 -8.03 84.28 12.66
C ILE A 6 -9.14 83.25 12.58
N ALA A 7 -9.80 83.15 11.40
CA ALA A 7 -10.74 82.09 11.07
C ALA A 7 -9.96 80.90 10.53
N ALA A 8 -10.01 79.75 11.21
CA ALA A 8 -9.46 78.50 10.76
C ALA A 8 -10.49 77.78 9.87
N LEU A 9 -10.14 77.54 8.60
CA LEU A 9 -10.90 76.73 7.62
C LEU A 9 -10.59 75.26 7.91
N LEU A 10 -11.54 74.50 8.41
CA LEU A 10 -11.48 73.04 8.53
C LEU A 10 -11.90 72.41 7.19
N ILE A 11 -10.92 71.86 6.43
CA ILE A 11 -11.19 71.02 5.26
C ILE A 11 -11.42 69.60 5.75
N THR A 12 -12.67 69.14 5.70
CA THR A 12 -13.03 67.76 5.95
C THR A 12 -12.76 66.95 4.69
N ALA A 13 -11.69 66.15 4.71
CA ALA A 13 -11.45 65.16 3.65
C ALA A 13 -12.38 63.95 3.93
N ALA A 14 -13.30 63.68 3.04
CA ALA A 14 -14.10 62.44 3.04
C ALA A 14 -13.20 61.24 2.69
N PRO A 15 -13.29 60.13 3.41
CA PRO A 15 -12.54 58.92 3.02
C PRO A 15 -13.11 58.35 1.72
N ALA A 16 -12.27 58.24 0.69
CA ALA A 16 -12.60 57.48 -0.49
C ALA A 16 -12.69 55.97 -0.11
N ALA A 17 -13.90 55.44 -0.09
CA ALA A 17 -14.13 54.02 0.06
C ALA A 17 -13.57 53.31 -1.19
N ALA A 18 -12.43 52.64 -1.00
CA ALA A 18 -11.93 51.72 -2.02
C ALA A 18 -12.91 50.55 -2.15
N GLN A 19 -13.70 50.53 -3.21
CA GLN A 19 -14.47 49.34 -3.60
C GLN A 19 -13.44 48.25 -3.98
N GLN A 20 -13.16 47.34 -3.01
CA GLN A 20 -12.56 46.08 -3.35
C GLN A 20 -13.53 45.33 -4.25
N SER A 21 -13.18 45.19 -5.53
CA SER A 21 -13.83 44.28 -6.44
C SER A 21 -13.74 42.89 -5.86
N VAL A 22 -14.84 42.37 -5.34
CA VAL A 22 -14.95 40.94 -5.01
C VAL A 22 -14.78 40.21 -6.33
N ALA A 23 -13.60 39.67 -6.56
CA ALA A 23 -13.39 38.79 -7.70
C ALA A 23 -14.43 37.66 -7.57
N SER A 24 -15.35 37.61 -8.54
CA SER A 24 -16.35 36.54 -8.59
C SER A 24 -15.60 35.22 -8.65
N LEU A 25 -15.86 34.34 -7.67
CA LEU A 25 -15.33 32.99 -7.72
C LEU A 25 -15.78 32.35 -9.05
N PRO A 26 -14.89 31.63 -9.74
CA PRO A 26 -15.28 30.91 -10.94
C PRO A 26 -16.48 29.99 -10.60
N PRO A 27 -17.43 29.81 -11.56
CA PRO A 27 -18.55 28.94 -11.33
C PRO A 27 -18.08 27.54 -10.93
N PRO A 28 -18.79 26.85 -10.02
CA PRO A 28 -18.40 25.51 -9.59
C PRO A 28 -18.37 24.57 -10.80
N VAL A 29 -17.32 23.77 -10.92
CA VAL A 29 -17.24 22.71 -11.92
C VAL A 29 -18.26 21.63 -11.52
N ILE A 30 -19.19 21.33 -12.43
CA ILE A 30 -20.20 20.28 -12.24
C ILE A 30 -19.65 19.00 -12.84
N ALA A 31 -19.81 17.88 -12.14
CA ALA A 31 -19.44 16.57 -12.65
C ALA A 31 -20.24 16.26 -13.95
N ASP A 32 -19.57 15.63 -14.90
CA ASP A 32 -20.23 15.14 -16.12
C ASP A 32 -21.35 14.14 -15.73
N PRO A 33 -22.57 14.29 -16.26
CA PRO A 33 -23.71 13.41 -15.91
C PRO A 33 -23.44 11.93 -16.20
N GLN A 34 -22.69 11.59 -17.26
CA GLN A 34 -22.33 10.19 -17.56
C GLN A 34 -21.37 9.64 -16.50
N ILE A 35 -20.40 10.43 -16.08
CA ILE A 35 -19.45 10.05 -15.01
C ILE A 35 -20.20 9.88 -13.68
N ALA A 36 -21.10 10.80 -13.36
CA ALA A 36 -21.92 10.73 -12.16
C ALA A 36 -22.77 9.45 -12.13
N ALA A 37 -23.44 9.13 -13.25
CA ALA A 37 -24.26 7.91 -13.35
C ALA A 37 -23.43 6.63 -13.16
N LEU A 38 -22.22 6.54 -13.75
CA LEU A 38 -21.32 5.38 -13.60
C LEU A 38 -20.82 5.23 -12.15
N ARG A 39 -20.43 6.36 -11.52
CA ARG A 39 -20.04 6.39 -10.12
C ARG A 39 -21.15 5.88 -9.21
N ASP A 40 -22.37 6.41 -9.40
CA ASP A 40 -23.52 6.12 -8.53
C ASP A 40 -24.01 4.68 -8.74
N ASP A 41 -23.93 4.15 -9.97
CA ASP A 41 -24.21 2.74 -10.26
C ASP A 41 -23.18 1.82 -9.60
N ALA A 42 -21.90 2.11 -9.73
CA ALA A 42 -20.86 1.35 -9.03
C ALA A 42 -21.03 1.37 -7.51
N LEU A 43 -21.37 2.53 -6.93
CA LEU A 43 -21.62 2.65 -5.49
C LEU A 43 -22.80 1.79 -5.03
N ALA A 44 -23.87 1.75 -5.82
CA ALA A 44 -25.11 1.06 -5.44
C ALA A 44 -25.06 -0.44 -5.72
N ASN A 45 -24.46 -0.85 -6.85
CA ASN A 45 -24.67 -2.15 -7.47
C ASN A 45 -23.39 -2.98 -7.69
N ASP A 46 -22.18 -2.46 -7.40
CA ASP A 46 -20.99 -3.27 -7.61
C ASP A 46 -21.01 -4.54 -6.77
N HIS A 47 -20.72 -5.64 -7.43
CA HIS A 47 -20.50 -6.97 -6.87
C HIS A 47 -19.18 -7.58 -7.36
N TYR A 48 -18.59 -7.01 -8.41
CA TYR A 48 -17.37 -7.55 -9.02
C TYR A 48 -16.19 -7.55 -8.04
N ALA A 49 -16.04 -6.47 -7.27
CA ALA A 49 -14.93 -6.39 -6.33
C ALA A 49 -15.05 -7.44 -5.23
N TRP A 50 -16.24 -7.60 -4.63
CA TRP A 50 -16.46 -8.64 -3.62
C TRP A 50 -16.18 -10.04 -4.18
N ASP A 51 -16.73 -10.36 -5.37
CA ASP A 51 -16.53 -11.66 -6.03
C ASP A 51 -15.04 -11.96 -6.32
N ILE A 52 -14.22 -10.92 -6.56
CA ILE A 52 -12.78 -11.08 -6.78
C ILE A 52 -12.06 -11.32 -5.46
N VAL A 53 -12.32 -10.51 -4.42
CA VAL A 53 -11.68 -10.69 -3.12
C VAL A 53 -12.04 -12.04 -2.51
N GLU A 54 -13.34 -12.37 -2.45
CA GLU A 54 -13.81 -13.64 -1.90
C GLU A 54 -13.23 -14.83 -2.69
N GLY A 55 -13.24 -14.75 -4.03
CA GLY A 55 -12.69 -15.80 -4.88
C GLY A 55 -11.20 -16.00 -4.65
N LEU A 56 -10.39 -14.94 -4.65
CA LEU A 56 -8.95 -15.06 -4.47
C LEU A 56 -8.57 -15.56 -3.08
N THR A 57 -9.22 -15.05 -2.03
CA THR A 57 -8.93 -15.45 -0.65
C THR A 57 -9.44 -16.85 -0.31
N THR A 58 -10.48 -17.34 -1.01
CA THR A 58 -11.09 -18.67 -0.76
C THR A 58 -10.50 -19.76 -1.65
N GLU A 59 -10.29 -19.49 -2.96
CA GLU A 59 -9.86 -20.48 -3.93
C GLU A 59 -8.33 -20.62 -4.01
N VAL A 60 -7.59 -19.56 -3.60
CA VAL A 60 -6.12 -19.54 -3.59
C VAL A 60 -5.56 -19.42 -2.18
N GLY A 61 -6.01 -18.44 -1.40
CA GLY A 61 -5.53 -18.16 -0.05
C GLY A 61 -4.18 -17.43 -0.02
N GLN A 62 -3.30 -17.82 0.93
CA GLN A 62 -1.95 -17.27 1.05
C GLN A 62 -1.18 -17.51 -0.26
N ARG A 63 -0.47 -16.47 -0.73
CA ARG A 63 0.13 -16.48 -2.07
C ARG A 63 1.50 -15.81 -2.11
N LEU A 64 2.38 -16.24 -1.19
CA LEU A 64 3.74 -15.70 -1.06
C LEU A 64 4.48 -15.74 -2.39
N ALA A 65 5.16 -14.64 -2.71
CA ALA A 65 5.84 -14.41 -3.98
C ALA A 65 6.74 -15.56 -4.43
N ALA A 66 6.67 -15.89 -5.71
CA ALA A 66 7.43 -16.93 -6.40
C ALA A 66 7.23 -18.36 -5.88
N THR A 67 6.17 -18.61 -5.09
CA THR A 67 5.75 -19.96 -4.66
C THR A 67 4.70 -20.57 -5.61
N ASP A 68 4.40 -21.85 -5.40
CA ASP A 68 3.31 -22.53 -6.13
C ASP A 68 1.94 -21.90 -5.83
N ALA A 69 1.78 -21.28 -4.65
CA ALA A 69 0.54 -20.58 -4.30
C ALA A 69 0.35 -19.33 -5.15
N GLU A 70 1.39 -18.52 -5.32
CA GLU A 70 1.33 -17.37 -6.23
C GLU A 70 1.17 -17.80 -7.70
N ALA A 71 1.78 -18.92 -8.11
CA ALA A 71 1.54 -19.48 -9.45
C ALA A 71 0.06 -19.83 -9.67
N ARG A 72 -0.60 -20.44 -8.66
CA ARG A 72 -2.07 -20.69 -8.71
C ARG A 72 -2.85 -19.38 -8.75
N ALA A 73 -2.41 -18.34 -8.04
CA ALA A 73 -3.05 -17.02 -8.09
C ALA A 73 -2.98 -16.39 -9.49
N ARG A 74 -1.85 -16.48 -10.19
CA ARG A 74 -1.71 -16.02 -11.59
C ARG A 74 -2.65 -16.78 -12.52
N ASP A 75 -2.71 -18.10 -12.40
CA ASP A 75 -3.62 -18.94 -13.21
C ASP A 75 -5.09 -18.62 -12.93
N TRP A 76 -5.44 -18.40 -11.66
CA TRP A 76 -6.77 -17.98 -11.23
C TRP A 76 -7.12 -16.62 -11.84
N ALA A 77 -6.23 -15.64 -11.72
CA ALA A 77 -6.43 -14.29 -12.24
C ALA A 77 -6.62 -14.28 -13.76
N VAL A 78 -5.79 -15.02 -14.50
CA VAL A 78 -5.94 -15.17 -15.97
C VAL A 78 -7.31 -15.74 -16.34
N LYS A 79 -7.77 -16.79 -15.66
CA LYS A 79 -9.10 -17.38 -15.89
C LYS A 79 -10.21 -16.39 -15.55
N ARG A 80 -10.12 -15.71 -14.40
CA ARG A 80 -11.14 -14.75 -13.92
C ARG A 80 -11.26 -13.55 -14.86
N LEU A 81 -10.17 -12.89 -15.19
CA LEU A 81 -10.15 -11.73 -16.10
C LEU A 81 -10.63 -12.11 -17.51
N THR A 82 -10.26 -13.30 -17.99
CA THR A 82 -10.74 -13.82 -19.26
C THR A 82 -12.26 -14.04 -19.24
N ALA A 83 -12.79 -14.64 -18.18
CA ALA A 83 -14.23 -14.89 -18.01
C ALA A 83 -15.01 -13.57 -17.89
N MET A 84 -14.45 -12.55 -17.24
CA MET A 84 -15.04 -11.21 -17.15
C MET A 84 -15.06 -10.46 -18.49
N GLY A 85 -14.35 -10.95 -19.52
CA GLY A 85 -14.38 -10.39 -20.88
C GLY A 85 -13.25 -9.41 -21.20
N PHE A 86 -12.28 -9.22 -20.33
CA PHE A 86 -11.12 -8.39 -20.61
C PHE A 86 -10.32 -8.92 -21.81
N ALA A 87 -9.71 -7.99 -22.55
CA ALA A 87 -8.85 -8.31 -23.68
C ALA A 87 -7.38 -8.43 -23.27
N ASN A 88 -6.56 -9.04 -24.15
CA ASN A 88 -5.10 -9.08 -24.01
C ASN A 88 -4.62 -9.67 -22.67
N VAL A 89 -5.41 -10.58 -22.07
CA VAL A 89 -5.07 -11.22 -20.79
C VAL A 89 -3.84 -12.10 -20.97
N ARG A 90 -2.78 -11.82 -20.21
CA ARG A 90 -1.51 -12.54 -20.31
C ARG A 90 -0.71 -12.45 -19.01
N VAL A 91 0.27 -13.34 -18.86
CA VAL A 91 1.29 -13.26 -17.81
C VAL A 91 2.60 -12.79 -18.44
N GLU A 92 3.23 -11.80 -17.82
CA GLU A 92 4.61 -11.38 -18.14
C GLU A 92 5.54 -11.88 -17.03
N PRO A 93 6.28 -12.98 -17.28
CA PRO A 93 7.03 -13.66 -16.23
C PRO A 93 8.39 -13.01 -15.96
N PHE A 94 8.86 -13.18 -14.73
CA PHE A 94 10.24 -12.89 -14.32
C PHE A 94 10.72 -13.90 -13.27
N THR A 95 12.02 -13.83 -12.90
CA THR A 95 12.62 -14.71 -11.91
C THR A 95 13.18 -13.91 -10.75
N MET A 96 13.15 -14.51 -9.55
CA MET A 96 13.65 -13.90 -8.33
C MET A 96 14.10 -14.95 -7.32
N ALA A 97 14.72 -14.52 -6.21
CA ALA A 97 14.97 -15.40 -5.08
C ALA A 97 13.66 -15.70 -4.33
N VAL A 98 13.48 -16.94 -3.91
CA VAL A 98 12.35 -17.38 -3.08
C VAL A 98 12.79 -17.47 -1.64
N TRP A 99 11.91 -17.05 -0.74
CA TRP A 99 12.01 -17.29 0.68
C TRP A 99 10.71 -17.93 1.17
N THR A 100 10.83 -18.94 2.03
CA THR A 100 9.67 -19.61 2.62
C THR A 100 9.83 -19.74 4.12
N ARG A 101 8.72 -19.62 4.83
CA ARG A 101 8.61 -19.74 6.26
C ARG A 101 8.47 -21.20 6.68
N GLY A 102 9.13 -21.56 7.79
CA GLY A 102 9.02 -22.88 8.44
C GLY A 102 8.47 -22.76 9.86
N ALA A 103 8.97 -23.60 10.77
CA ALA A 103 8.56 -23.59 12.16
C ALA A 103 9.02 -22.33 12.91
N GLU A 104 8.14 -21.77 13.75
CA GLU A 104 8.37 -20.53 14.50
C GLU A 104 7.96 -20.67 15.96
N SER A 105 8.82 -20.23 16.87
CA SER A 105 8.50 -20.10 18.30
C SER A 105 9.47 -19.16 19.00
N ALA A 106 8.99 -18.49 20.04
CA ALA A 106 9.82 -17.72 20.96
C ALA A 106 9.42 -18.06 22.40
N GLU A 107 10.41 -18.26 23.27
CA GLU A 107 10.20 -18.58 24.67
C GLU A 107 11.24 -17.87 25.54
N ILE A 108 10.78 -17.20 26.59
CA ILE A 108 11.64 -16.80 27.69
C ILE A 108 11.95 -18.05 28.52
N VAL A 109 13.23 -18.46 28.56
CA VAL A 109 13.66 -19.62 29.36
C VAL A 109 14.05 -19.23 30.78
N SER A 110 14.51 -18.01 30.99
CA SER A 110 14.81 -17.44 32.31
C SER A 110 14.70 -15.93 32.30
N PRO A 111 14.40 -15.27 33.43
CA PRO A 111 14.15 -15.81 34.79
C PRO A 111 12.70 -16.26 35.01
N PHE A 112 11.77 -15.93 34.11
CA PHE A 112 10.34 -16.20 34.21
C PHE A 112 9.85 -16.88 32.93
N PRO A 113 9.92 -18.25 32.89
CA PRO A 113 9.62 -19.01 31.67
C PRO A 113 8.19 -18.74 31.13
N GLN A 114 8.09 -18.37 29.87
CA GLN A 114 6.80 -18.19 29.19
C GLN A 114 6.96 -18.08 27.67
N LYS A 115 5.95 -18.53 26.94
CA LYS A 115 5.89 -18.46 25.47
C LYS A 115 5.45 -17.08 25.00
N LEU A 116 6.08 -16.62 23.92
CA LEU A 116 5.74 -15.39 23.19
C LEU A 116 5.33 -15.76 21.78
N ALA A 117 4.39 -15.03 21.18
CA ALA A 117 4.04 -15.19 19.79
C ALA A 117 5.00 -14.36 18.91
N VAL A 118 5.48 -14.99 17.86
CA VAL A 118 6.49 -14.42 16.95
C VAL A 118 6.20 -14.85 15.52
N ALA A 119 6.55 -14.01 14.54
CA ALA A 119 6.69 -14.37 13.14
C ALA A 119 8.07 -13.97 12.64
N ALA A 120 8.69 -14.79 11.79
CA ALA A 120 9.92 -14.43 11.10
C ALA A 120 9.67 -13.25 10.15
N LEU A 121 10.64 -12.37 10.07
CA LEU A 121 10.67 -11.34 9.02
C LEU A 121 11.09 -12.00 7.71
N GLY A 122 10.43 -11.60 6.63
CA GLY A 122 10.73 -12.10 5.30
C GLY A 122 12.20 -11.90 4.92
N TYR A 123 12.78 -12.89 4.26
CA TYR A 123 14.20 -12.91 3.85
C TYR A 123 15.22 -12.87 5.00
N SER A 124 14.78 -13.12 6.24
CA SER A 124 15.69 -13.33 7.38
C SER A 124 16.43 -14.66 7.30
N GLY A 125 17.49 -14.78 8.09
CA GLY A 125 18.21 -16.03 8.27
C GLY A 125 17.42 -17.05 9.08
N SER A 126 17.81 -18.32 8.97
CA SER A 126 17.21 -19.43 9.72
C SER A 126 17.99 -19.72 11.00
N THR A 127 17.29 -20.07 12.08
CA THR A 127 17.91 -20.64 13.27
C THR A 127 18.28 -22.11 13.09
N GLY A 128 17.77 -22.76 12.02
CA GLY A 128 17.66 -24.20 11.95
C GLY A 128 16.60 -24.75 12.93
N PRO A 129 16.33 -26.07 12.86
CA PRO A 129 15.23 -26.69 13.60
C PRO A 129 15.42 -26.70 15.12
N ASN A 130 16.66 -26.60 15.59
CA ASN A 130 16.98 -26.61 17.04
C ASN A 130 16.87 -25.21 17.67
N GLY A 131 16.62 -24.17 16.90
CA GLY A 131 16.57 -22.80 17.41
C GLY A 131 17.93 -22.29 17.89
N ILE A 132 17.92 -21.07 18.44
CA ILE A 132 19.04 -20.43 19.13
C ILE A 132 18.62 -20.03 20.55
N THR A 133 19.57 -20.06 21.49
CA THR A 133 19.35 -19.56 22.84
C THR A 133 20.37 -18.47 23.15
N GLY A 134 19.89 -17.32 23.64
CA GLY A 134 20.76 -16.19 23.94
C GLY A 134 20.17 -15.23 24.96
N GLN A 135 21.05 -14.47 25.60
CA GLN A 135 20.63 -13.37 26.45
C GLN A 135 20.05 -12.26 25.59
N ILE A 136 18.93 -11.64 26.04
CA ILE A 136 18.33 -10.47 25.41
C ILE A 136 19.14 -9.22 25.78
N VAL A 137 19.43 -8.41 24.75
CA VAL A 137 19.86 -7.02 24.90
C VAL A 137 18.80 -6.10 24.33
N TYR A 138 18.37 -5.12 25.10
CA TYR A 138 17.23 -4.23 24.79
C TYR A 138 17.69 -2.88 24.26
N PHE A 139 17.05 -2.41 23.21
CA PHE A 139 17.22 -1.07 22.67
C PHE A 139 15.86 -0.40 22.42
N PRO A 140 15.66 0.85 22.86
CA PRO A 140 14.41 1.58 22.64
C PRO A 140 14.25 2.07 21.20
N SER A 141 15.29 2.00 20.37
CA SER A 141 15.27 2.41 18.96
C SER A 141 16.43 1.80 18.17
N VAL A 142 16.34 1.89 16.84
CA VAL A 142 17.44 1.54 15.93
C VAL A 142 18.68 2.41 16.17
N ASP A 143 18.48 3.70 16.48
CA ASP A 143 19.62 4.60 16.74
C ASP A 143 20.34 4.25 18.04
N ALA A 144 19.62 3.81 19.05
CA ALA A 144 20.24 3.30 20.27
C ALA A 144 21.08 2.04 19.99
N LEU A 145 20.57 1.10 19.19
CA LEU A 145 21.34 -0.06 18.75
C LEU A 145 22.59 0.35 17.93
N ARG A 146 22.43 1.32 17.02
CA ARG A 146 23.54 1.81 16.18
C ARG A 146 24.66 2.42 17.03
N ALA A 147 24.32 3.17 18.07
CA ALA A 147 25.27 3.82 18.98
C ALA A 147 25.92 2.86 19.99
N ALA A 148 25.34 1.69 20.24
CA ALA A 148 25.84 0.74 21.23
C ALA A 148 27.20 0.15 20.84
N PRO A 149 28.11 -0.13 21.80
CA PRO A 149 29.33 -0.86 21.52
C PRO A 149 29.06 -2.31 21.06
N ASP A 150 29.85 -2.84 20.14
CA ASP A 150 29.70 -4.21 19.63
C ASP A 150 29.76 -5.28 20.76
N ALA A 151 30.57 -5.03 21.79
CA ALA A 151 30.69 -5.91 22.96
C ALA A 151 29.38 -6.03 23.77
N GLU A 152 28.50 -5.03 23.69
CA GLU A 152 27.16 -5.08 24.32
C GLU A 152 26.21 -6.00 23.54
N VAL A 153 26.39 -6.13 22.21
CA VAL A 153 25.48 -6.81 21.27
C VAL A 153 25.98 -8.22 20.92
N GLY A 154 27.29 -8.41 20.83
CA GLY A 154 27.90 -9.65 20.37
C GLY A 154 27.45 -10.89 21.15
N GLY A 155 27.06 -11.96 20.44
CA GLY A 155 26.61 -13.24 21.00
C GLY A 155 25.23 -13.19 21.65
N LYS A 156 24.48 -12.11 21.53
CA LYS A 156 23.15 -11.92 22.15
C LYS A 156 22.03 -11.88 21.13
N ILE A 157 20.80 -11.97 21.60
CA ILE A 157 19.59 -11.68 20.82
C ILE A 157 19.19 -10.23 21.10
N VAL A 158 19.18 -9.42 20.04
CA VAL A 158 18.74 -8.01 20.12
C VAL A 158 17.22 -7.94 20.22
N PHE A 159 16.70 -7.06 21.09
CA PHE A 159 15.30 -6.67 21.06
C PHE A 159 15.17 -5.17 20.88
N ILE A 160 14.46 -4.76 19.80
CA ILE A 160 14.11 -3.35 19.54
C ILE A 160 12.63 -3.14 19.84
N ASP A 161 12.36 -2.23 20.77
CA ASP A 161 11.01 -1.88 21.23
C ASP A 161 10.58 -0.54 20.60
N HIS A 162 9.65 -0.57 19.66
CA HIS A 162 9.21 0.58 18.91
C HIS A 162 7.69 0.57 18.74
N ASN A 163 6.98 1.61 19.16
CA ASN A 163 5.53 1.62 19.22
C ASN A 163 4.93 2.55 18.16
N MET A 164 4.22 1.98 17.20
CA MET A 164 3.47 2.70 16.17
C MET A 164 2.09 3.12 16.71
N GLN A 165 1.60 4.28 16.27
CA GLN A 165 0.26 4.78 16.56
C GLN A 165 -0.59 4.82 15.30
N PRO A 166 -1.93 4.57 15.39
CA PRO A 166 -2.82 4.69 14.24
C PRO A 166 -2.84 6.12 13.68
N ALA A 167 -2.91 6.24 12.36
CA ALA A 167 -3.08 7.51 11.67
C ALA A 167 -3.92 7.30 10.40
N GLN A 168 -4.84 8.23 10.12
CA GLN A 168 -5.73 8.13 8.97
C GLN A 168 -4.98 8.11 7.62
N ASP A 169 -3.85 8.79 7.55
CA ASP A 169 -3.01 8.82 6.35
C ASP A 169 -1.92 7.73 6.33
N GLY A 170 -1.94 6.80 7.29
CA GLY A 170 -0.92 5.78 7.42
C GLY A 170 0.46 6.30 7.81
N SER A 171 0.57 7.60 8.13
CA SER A 171 1.85 8.21 8.50
C SER A 171 2.44 7.50 9.73
N GLY A 172 3.74 7.38 9.75
CA GLY A 172 4.44 6.63 10.79
C GLY A 172 4.89 5.24 10.34
N TYR A 173 4.20 4.51 9.47
CA TYR A 173 4.68 3.20 9.03
C TYR A 173 6.08 3.27 8.40
N GLY A 174 6.32 4.26 7.56
CA GLY A 174 7.66 4.54 7.02
C GLY A 174 8.71 4.79 8.11
N GLN A 175 8.39 5.62 9.10
CA GLN A 175 9.26 5.96 10.23
C GLN A 175 9.46 4.78 11.18
N PHE A 176 8.36 4.12 11.57
CA PHE A 176 8.38 2.99 12.48
C PHE A 176 8.86 1.68 11.84
N GLY A 177 9.05 1.64 10.52
CA GLY A 177 9.62 0.50 9.79
C GLY A 177 11.13 0.32 9.94
N ALA A 178 11.86 1.28 10.47
CA ALA A 178 13.33 1.20 10.62
C ALA A 178 13.81 -0.02 11.43
N PRO A 179 13.19 -0.45 12.54
CA PRO A 179 13.57 -1.67 13.25
C PRO A 179 13.59 -2.90 12.37
N ARG A 180 12.61 -3.04 11.46
CA ARG A 180 12.55 -4.14 10.49
C ARG A 180 13.58 -3.98 9.38
N ARG A 181 13.64 -2.83 8.72
CA ARG A 181 14.46 -2.61 7.53
C ARG A 181 15.95 -2.45 7.81
N GLN A 182 16.34 -1.93 8.99
CA GLN A 182 17.74 -1.62 9.33
C GLN A 182 18.25 -2.44 10.52
N GLY A 183 17.36 -2.75 11.47
CA GLY A 183 17.72 -3.45 12.70
C GLY A 183 18.51 -4.75 12.49
N PRO A 184 18.07 -5.67 11.62
CA PRO A 184 18.76 -6.94 11.37
C PRO A 184 20.18 -6.76 10.82
N THR A 185 20.40 -5.84 9.88
CA THR A 185 21.73 -5.50 9.36
C THR A 185 22.64 -4.99 10.46
N ILE A 186 22.19 -4.00 11.25
CA ILE A 186 22.99 -3.40 12.32
C ILE A 186 23.31 -4.43 13.41
N ALA A 187 22.33 -5.23 13.82
CA ALA A 187 22.53 -6.29 14.81
C ALA A 187 23.55 -7.33 14.34
N SER A 188 23.46 -7.75 13.08
CA SER A 188 24.41 -8.69 12.46
C SER A 188 25.82 -8.14 12.43
N LEU A 189 26.02 -6.90 11.98
CA LEU A 189 27.34 -6.25 11.92
C LEU A 189 27.99 -6.12 13.31
N LYS A 190 27.17 -6.02 14.38
CA LYS A 190 27.63 -5.98 15.78
C LYS A 190 27.76 -7.38 16.42
N GLY A 191 27.60 -8.45 15.64
CA GLY A 191 27.81 -9.82 16.10
C GLY A 191 26.66 -10.42 16.89
N ALA A 192 25.43 -9.90 16.80
CA ALA A 192 24.25 -10.53 17.35
C ALA A 192 24.00 -11.92 16.71
N ILE A 193 23.46 -12.86 17.49
CA ILE A 193 23.08 -14.19 16.99
C ILE A 193 21.65 -14.23 16.46
N GLY A 194 20.84 -13.20 16.74
CA GLY A 194 19.48 -13.02 16.25
C GLY A 194 18.91 -11.71 16.73
N ILE A 195 17.74 -11.36 16.20
CA ILE A 195 17.02 -10.14 16.56
C ILE A 195 15.52 -10.41 16.61
N VAL A 196 14.84 -9.84 17.59
CA VAL A 196 13.40 -9.70 17.60
C VAL A 196 13.04 -8.22 17.71
N ILE A 197 11.95 -7.81 17.04
CA ILE A 197 11.41 -6.45 17.14
C ILE A 197 10.00 -6.50 17.68
N ARG A 198 9.49 -5.41 18.26
CA ARG A 198 8.05 -5.23 18.40
C ARG A 198 7.43 -5.18 17.01
N SER A 199 6.32 -5.85 16.78
CA SER A 199 5.55 -5.74 15.53
C SER A 199 5.31 -4.28 15.15
N ILE A 200 5.49 -3.99 13.86
CA ILE A 200 5.19 -2.68 13.27
C ILE A 200 3.72 -2.72 12.90
N GLY A 201 2.88 -2.18 13.77
CA GLY A 201 1.44 -2.18 13.59
C GLY A 201 0.77 -1.58 14.81
N THR A 202 -0.53 -1.47 14.74
CA THR A 202 -1.38 -0.80 15.73
C THR A 202 -2.26 -1.77 16.51
N ASP A 203 -2.26 -3.07 16.12
CA ASP A 203 -3.02 -4.13 16.76
C ASP A 203 -2.48 -4.46 18.17
N HIS A 204 -3.37 -4.58 19.13
CA HIS A 204 -3.08 -5.04 20.50
C HIS A 204 -3.50 -6.50 20.77
N HIS A 205 -3.86 -7.26 19.73
CA HIS A 205 -4.03 -8.70 19.81
C HIS A 205 -2.69 -9.43 19.63
N ARG A 206 -2.69 -10.74 19.81
CA ARG A 206 -1.47 -11.54 19.67
C ARG A 206 -1.21 -11.96 18.22
N ASN A 207 -1.31 -11.00 17.30
CA ASN A 207 -1.04 -11.15 15.87
C ASN A 207 0.35 -10.55 15.57
N PRO A 208 1.37 -11.37 15.26
CA PRO A 208 2.67 -10.83 14.88
C PRO A 208 2.61 -10.26 13.45
N HIS A 209 3.27 -9.13 13.24
CA HIS A 209 3.38 -8.46 11.95
C HIS A 209 4.70 -8.83 11.27
N THR A 210 4.65 -9.46 10.09
CA THR A 210 5.83 -9.79 9.29
C THR A 210 6.22 -8.63 8.36
N GLY A 211 6.94 -8.91 7.32
CA GLY A 211 7.34 -8.01 6.23
C GLY A 211 8.79 -8.19 5.84
N VAL A 212 9.16 -7.70 4.68
CA VAL A 212 10.50 -7.87 4.11
C VAL A 212 11.57 -7.12 4.89
N GLN A 213 12.72 -7.74 4.99
CA GLN A 213 13.98 -7.15 5.37
C GLN A 213 15.12 -7.75 4.52
N TYR A 214 16.17 -7.00 4.30
CA TYR A 214 17.36 -7.47 3.61
C TYR A 214 18.61 -7.12 4.41
N PHE A 215 19.62 -7.99 4.32
CA PHE A 215 20.95 -7.71 4.87
C PHE A 215 21.78 -6.96 3.84
N THR A 216 22.36 -5.84 4.25
CA THR A 216 23.21 -4.97 3.43
C THR A 216 24.60 -4.85 4.04
N ASP A 217 25.51 -4.13 3.37
CA ASP A 217 26.82 -3.75 3.90
C ASP A 217 27.70 -4.92 4.34
N GLY A 218 27.51 -6.11 3.73
CA GLY A 218 28.28 -7.30 4.07
C GLY A 218 27.83 -8.01 5.36
N ALA A 219 26.70 -7.60 5.95
CA ALA A 219 26.14 -8.26 7.11
C ALA A 219 25.77 -9.72 6.80
N LYS A 220 26.03 -10.61 7.75
CA LYS A 220 25.60 -12.01 7.66
C LYS A 220 24.10 -12.11 7.90
N SER A 221 23.43 -13.02 7.19
CA SER A 221 22.02 -13.30 7.45
C SER A 221 21.87 -13.96 8.82
N ILE A 222 21.16 -13.30 9.73
CA ILE A 222 20.82 -13.80 11.06
C ILE A 222 19.29 -13.97 11.18
N PRO A 223 18.78 -14.84 12.08
CA PRO A 223 17.38 -14.93 12.38
C PRO A 223 16.83 -13.59 12.85
N ALA A 224 15.71 -13.16 12.25
CA ALA A 224 15.02 -11.93 12.60
C ALA A 224 13.51 -12.17 12.66
N GLY A 225 12.86 -11.78 13.74
CA GLY A 225 11.41 -11.96 13.93
C GLY A 225 10.75 -10.76 14.58
N ALA A 226 9.41 -10.71 14.47
CA ALA A 226 8.58 -9.72 15.13
C ALA A 226 7.74 -10.40 16.22
N LEU A 227 7.84 -9.90 17.44
CA LEU A 227 6.96 -10.28 18.56
C LEU A 227 5.65 -9.49 18.40
N THR A 228 4.53 -10.08 18.81
CA THR A 228 3.28 -9.32 18.90
C THR A 228 3.43 -8.13 19.84
N VAL A 229 2.60 -7.10 19.66
CA VAL A 229 2.64 -5.91 20.53
C VAL A 229 2.45 -6.28 21.99
N PRO A 230 1.44 -7.10 22.42
CA PRO A 230 1.29 -7.52 23.82
C PRO A 230 2.49 -8.30 24.36
N ASP A 231 3.11 -9.16 23.55
CA ASP A 231 4.24 -9.98 24.00
C ASP A 231 5.54 -9.17 24.09
N ALA A 232 5.74 -8.20 23.19
CA ALA A 232 6.83 -7.24 23.29
C ALA A 232 6.71 -6.38 24.56
N GLU A 233 5.50 -5.91 24.89
CA GLU A 233 5.25 -5.22 26.16
C GLU A 233 5.50 -6.12 27.37
N GLN A 234 5.12 -7.40 27.29
CA GLN A 234 5.42 -8.35 28.35
C GLN A 234 6.93 -8.53 28.52
N LEU A 235 7.67 -8.63 27.42
CA LEU A 235 9.15 -8.71 27.46
C LEU A 235 9.76 -7.46 28.11
N VAL A 236 9.26 -6.26 27.78
CA VAL A 236 9.69 -5.01 28.42
C VAL A 236 9.42 -5.06 29.95
N ARG A 237 8.25 -5.57 30.38
CA ARG A 237 7.93 -5.70 31.81
C ARG A 237 8.87 -6.68 32.52
N ILE A 238 9.28 -7.77 31.86
CA ILE A 238 10.25 -8.74 32.38
C ILE A 238 11.62 -8.09 32.54
N LEU A 239 12.09 -7.38 31.50
CA LEU A 239 13.39 -6.68 31.50
C LEU A 239 13.48 -5.63 32.60
N LYS A 240 12.40 -4.91 32.87
CA LYS A 240 12.30 -3.93 33.99
C LYS A 240 12.46 -4.54 35.37
N ARG A 241 12.41 -5.89 35.55
CA ARG A 241 12.71 -6.57 36.82
C ARG A 241 14.22 -6.61 37.13
N GLY A 242 15.08 -6.17 36.20
CA GLY A 242 16.53 -6.00 36.43
C GLY A 242 17.32 -7.31 36.49
N ARG A 243 16.75 -8.45 36.08
CA ARG A 243 17.43 -9.75 35.97
C ARG A 243 17.80 -10.04 34.52
N PRO A 244 18.93 -10.70 34.26
CA PRO A 244 19.25 -11.14 32.89
C PRO A 244 18.14 -12.03 32.32
N VAL A 245 17.70 -11.73 31.10
CA VAL A 245 16.62 -12.46 30.40
C VAL A 245 17.24 -13.28 29.28
N THR A 246 16.94 -14.58 29.25
CA THR A 246 17.37 -15.50 28.19
C THR A 246 16.16 -15.97 27.40
N MET A 247 16.28 -15.89 26.07
CA MET A 247 15.26 -16.35 25.12
C MET A 247 15.77 -17.56 24.34
N HIS A 248 14.88 -18.51 24.11
CA HIS A 248 15.02 -19.50 23.04
C HIS A 248 14.15 -19.08 21.87
N LEU A 249 14.75 -19.01 20.69
CA LEU A 249 14.10 -18.53 19.47
C LEU A 249 14.27 -19.56 18.35
N THR A 250 13.18 -20.02 17.77
CA THR A 250 13.13 -20.86 16.59
C THR A 250 12.47 -20.07 15.46
N LEU A 251 13.18 -19.80 14.41
CA LEU A 251 12.70 -19.19 13.16
C LEU A 251 13.34 -19.97 12.02
N VAL A 252 12.63 -20.99 11.54
CA VAL A 252 13.09 -21.81 10.41
C VAL A 252 12.65 -21.14 9.12
N SER A 253 13.57 -20.98 8.19
CA SER A 253 13.26 -20.48 6.87
C SER A 253 14.17 -21.13 5.84
N GLU A 254 13.70 -21.17 4.59
CA GLU A 254 14.46 -21.63 3.45
C GLU A 254 14.56 -20.52 2.40
N LYS A 255 15.68 -20.47 1.72
CA LYS A 255 15.90 -19.53 0.62
C LYS A 255 16.58 -20.24 -0.55
N HIS A 256 16.07 -20.03 -1.75
CA HIS A 256 16.66 -20.56 -2.98
C HIS A 256 16.49 -19.55 -4.13
N GLU A 257 17.32 -19.69 -5.16
CA GLU A 257 17.31 -18.84 -6.34
C GLU A 257 16.42 -19.43 -7.45
N GLY A 258 16.03 -18.59 -8.40
CA GLY A 258 15.36 -19.04 -9.62
C GLY A 258 13.86 -19.31 -9.50
N GLY A 259 13.22 -18.79 -8.45
CA GLY A 259 11.76 -18.79 -8.33
C GLY A 259 11.10 -18.00 -9.46
N LYS A 260 9.89 -18.41 -9.84
CA LYS A 260 9.14 -17.79 -10.94
C LYS A 260 7.96 -16.99 -10.41
N SER A 261 7.94 -15.73 -10.73
CA SER A 261 6.80 -14.82 -10.54
C SER A 261 6.40 -14.18 -11.87
N GLY A 262 5.44 -13.27 -11.87
CA GLY A 262 5.03 -12.54 -13.07
C GLY A 262 3.81 -11.67 -12.85
N ASN A 263 3.72 -10.60 -13.64
CA ASN A 263 2.57 -9.70 -13.69
C ASN A 263 1.44 -10.32 -14.52
N VAL A 264 0.21 -10.24 -14.04
CA VAL A 264 -0.97 -10.57 -14.86
C VAL A 264 -1.54 -9.26 -15.41
N ILE A 265 -1.61 -9.17 -16.74
CA ILE A 265 -2.04 -7.96 -17.44
C ILE A 265 -3.34 -8.24 -18.18
N ALA A 266 -4.27 -7.26 -18.12
CA ALA A 266 -5.51 -7.26 -18.87
C ALA A 266 -5.86 -5.87 -19.36
N GLU A 267 -6.69 -5.75 -20.39
CA GLU A 267 -7.03 -4.45 -20.97
C GLU A 267 -8.51 -4.30 -21.29
N VAL A 268 -9.02 -3.09 -21.12
CA VAL A 268 -10.21 -2.58 -21.81
C VAL A 268 -9.71 -1.77 -23.01
N PRO A 269 -9.77 -2.30 -24.24
CA PRO A 269 -9.19 -1.62 -25.40
C PRO A 269 -9.88 -0.31 -25.73
N GLY A 270 -9.11 0.77 -25.79
CA GLY A 270 -9.57 2.06 -26.24
C GLY A 270 -9.94 2.06 -27.74
N ARG A 271 -10.78 3.01 -28.16
CA ARG A 271 -11.09 3.22 -29.59
C ARG A 271 -9.98 3.97 -30.33
N ASP A 272 -9.10 4.65 -29.60
CA ASP A 272 -7.92 5.35 -30.12
C ASP A 272 -6.64 4.66 -29.63
N PRO A 273 -6.03 3.79 -30.44
CA PRO A 273 -4.85 3.02 -30.03
C PRO A 273 -3.58 3.87 -29.85
N LYS A 274 -3.62 5.18 -30.25
CA LYS A 274 -2.52 6.12 -30.06
C LYS A 274 -2.71 7.00 -28.83
N ALA A 275 -3.89 6.96 -28.20
CA ALA A 275 -4.14 7.73 -26.99
C ALA A 275 -3.31 7.19 -25.83
N PRO A 276 -2.82 8.05 -24.92
CA PRO A 276 -2.10 7.63 -23.72
C PRO A 276 -2.94 6.65 -22.86
N ILE A 277 -2.29 5.64 -22.31
CA ILE A 277 -2.89 4.55 -21.52
C ILE A 277 -3.27 5.06 -20.13
N LEU A 278 -4.38 4.55 -19.58
CA LEU A 278 -4.69 4.61 -18.16
C LEU A 278 -4.16 3.31 -17.53
N LEU A 279 -3.13 3.40 -16.72
CA LEU A 279 -2.55 2.28 -15.97
C LEU A 279 -3.12 2.25 -14.58
N VAL A 280 -3.73 1.13 -14.20
CA VAL A 280 -4.24 0.90 -12.84
C VAL A 280 -3.92 -0.53 -12.40
N GLY A 281 -3.78 -0.74 -11.08
CA GLY A 281 -3.47 -2.06 -10.58
C GLY A 281 -3.42 -2.14 -9.06
N GLY A 282 -2.86 -3.21 -8.59
CA GLY A 282 -2.49 -3.59 -7.25
C GLY A 282 -1.66 -4.86 -7.32
N HIS A 283 -1.18 -5.40 -6.21
CA HIS A 283 -0.32 -6.58 -6.25
C HIS A 283 -1.07 -7.89 -5.99
N LEU A 284 -0.59 -8.96 -6.63
CA LEU A 284 -1.24 -10.27 -6.60
C LEU A 284 -0.71 -11.16 -5.48
N ASP A 285 0.55 -11.07 -5.12
CA ASP A 285 1.13 -11.82 -4.01
C ASP A 285 0.63 -11.31 -2.66
N SER A 286 0.93 -12.02 -1.61
CA SER A 286 0.66 -11.60 -0.22
C SER A 286 1.66 -12.25 0.71
N TRP A 287 1.83 -11.74 1.93
CA TRP A 287 2.47 -12.50 2.98
C TRP A 287 1.67 -13.77 3.31
N ASP A 288 2.38 -14.75 3.84
CA ASP A 288 1.91 -16.11 4.08
C ASP A 288 1.24 -16.32 5.45
N LEU A 289 1.08 -15.27 6.26
CA LEU A 289 0.43 -15.36 7.57
C LEU A 289 -1.09 -15.46 7.48
N ALA A 290 -1.69 -14.85 6.45
CA ALA A 290 -3.13 -14.84 6.21
C ALA A 290 -3.45 -14.94 4.71
N THR A 291 -4.71 -14.70 4.34
CA THR A 291 -5.17 -14.82 2.94
C THR A 291 -4.93 -13.57 2.11
N GLY A 292 -4.35 -12.50 2.68
CA GLY A 292 -4.05 -11.26 1.95
C GLY A 292 -5.32 -10.62 1.38
N ALA A 293 -6.33 -10.39 2.24
CA ALA A 293 -7.61 -9.84 1.81
C ALA A 293 -7.53 -8.33 1.62
N ILE A 294 -6.96 -7.62 2.60
CA ILE A 294 -6.75 -6.18 2.53
C ILE A 294 -5.43 -5.81 1.83
N ASP A 295 -4.47 -6.75 1.79
CA ASP A 295 -3.12 -6.58 1.28
C ASP A 295 -2.73 -7.76 0.35
N ASP A 296 -3.03 -7.73 -0.99
CA ASP A 296 -3.76 -6.67 -1.68
C ASP A 296 -4.88 -7.23 -2.59
N ALA A 297 -5.59 -8.31 -2.15
CA ALA A 297 -6.75 -8.79 -2.91
C ALA A 297 -7.80 -7.70 -3.11
N SER A 298 -7.97 -6.78 -2.13
CA SER A 298 -8.91 -5.67 -2.24
C SER A 298 -8.50 -4.65 -3.30
N GLY A 299 -7.24 -4.31 -3.42
CA GLY A 299 -6.80 -3.31 -4.40
C GLY A 299 -6.90 -3.79 -5.83
N ILE A 300 -6.46 -5.03 -6.11
CA ILE A 300 -6.68 -5.62 -7.43
C ILE A 300 -8.18 -5.76 -7.76
N ALA A 301 -9.02 -6.03 -6.76
CA ALA A 301 -10.46 -6.12 -6.95
C ALA A 301 -11.08 -4.76 -7.28
N ILE A 302 -10.71 -3.72 -6.54
CA ILE A 302 -11.18 -2.34 -6.73
C ILE A 302 -10.85 -1.86 -8.15
N THR A 303 -9.59 -1.96 -8.56
CA THR A 303 -9.13 -1.47 -9.86
C THR A 303 -9.71 -2.27 -11.03
N THR A 304 -9.83 -3.59 -10.87
CA THR A 304 -10.43 -4.49 -11.87
C THR A 304 -11.95 -4.23 -12.00
N ALA A 305 -12.68 -4.11 -10.88
CA ALA A 305 -14.11 -3.82 -10.88
C ALA A 305 -14.41 -2.45 -11.52
N ALA A 306 -13.64 -1.43 -11.18
CA ALA A 306 -13.77 -0.11 -11.79
C ALA A 306 -13.57 -0.14 -13.32
N ALA A 307 -12.55 -0.83 -13.81
CA ALA A 307 -12.34 -1.02 -15.23
C ALA A 307 -13.47 -1.82 -15.90
N LYS A 308 -14.05 -2.81 -15.17
CA LYS A 308 -15.20 -3.59 -15.64
C LYS A 308 -16.43 -2.71 -15.81
N HIS A 309 -16.75 -1.81 -14.87
CA HIS A 309 -17.84 -0.87 -15.00
C HIS A 309 -17.70 0.03 -16.24
N ILE A 310 -16.48 0.50 -16.54
CA ILE A 310 -16.22 1.26 -17.77
C ILE A 310 -16.45 0.39 -19.02
N MET A 311 -15.95 -0.86 -19.00
CA MET A 311 -16.10 -1.80 -20.11
C MET A 311 -17.58 -2.13 -20.41
N ASP A 312 -18.41 -2.27 -19.36
CA ASP A 312 -19.84 -2.56 -19.50
C ASP A 312 -20.64 -1.34 -20.01
N ALA A 313 -20.21 -0.13 -19.63
CA ALA A 313 -20.82 1.11 -20.12
C ALA A 313 -20.53 1.39 -21.60
N GLY A 314 -19.43 0.87 -22.14
CA GLY A 314 -19.10 1.06 -23.53
C GLY A 314 -17.59 1.02 -23.81
N ARG A 315 -17.18 1.70 -24.87
CA ARG A 315 -15.78 1.72 -25.28
C ARG A 315 -15.14 3.07 -24.95
N PRO A 316 -14.13 3.11 -24.06
CA PRO A 316 -13.43 4.35 -23.74
C PRO A 316 -12.56 4.81 -24.92
N ARG A 317 -12.18 6.10 -25.00
CA ARG A 317 -11.22 6.55 -26.00
C ARG A 317 -9.83 5.99 -25.70
N ARG A 318 -9.38 6.05 -24.44
CA ARG A 318 -8.08 5.52 -24.01
C ARG A 318 -8.20 4.06 -23.60
N THR A 319 -7.14 3.28 -23.86
CA THR A 319 -7.03 1.94 -23.26
C THR A 319 -6.86 2.05 -21.76
N ILE A 320 -7.63 1.24 -21.02
CA ILE A 320 -7.39 1.01 -19.59
C ILE A 320 -6.63 -0.30 -19.48
N ARG A 321 -5.43 -0.25 -18.92
CA ARG A 321 -4.60 -1.42 -18.63
C ARG A 321 -4.63 -1.68 -17.14
N ILE A 322 -5.04 -2.89 -16.79
CA ILE A 322 -5.03 -3.41 -15.42
C ILE A 322 -3.79 -4.29 -15.30
N VAL A 323 -3.01 -4.08 -14.24
CA VAL A 323 -1.87 -4.93 -13.91
C VAL A 323 -2.03 -5.43 -12.48
N LEU A 324 -2.06 -6.76 -12.36
CA LEU A 324 -1.93 -7.43 -11.07
C LEU A 324 -0.44 -7.76 -10.94
N PHE A 325 0.26 -6.93 -10.18
CA PHE A 325 1.71 -7.02 -10.05
C PHE A 325 2.10 -8.25 -9.23
N GLY A 326 3.16 -8.91 -9.60
CA GLY A 326 3.69 -10.05 -8.85
C GLY A 326 4.89 -9.61 -8.00
N ALA A 327 5.03 -10.21 -6.83
CA ALA A 327 6.17 -10.00 -5.96
C ALA A 327 6.41 -8.53 -5.57
N GLU A 328 5.35 -7.84 -5.14
CA GLU A 328 5.43 -6.54 -4.48
C GLU A 328 6.09 -6.70 -3.11
N GLU A 329 5.58 -7.61 -2.28
CA GLU A 329 5.91 -7.84 -0.88
C GLU A 329 7.42 -8.02 -0.60
N PRO A 330 8.18 -8.72 -1.46
CA PRO A 330 9.64 -8.79 -1.33
C PRO A 330 10.38 -7.56 -1.87
N GLY A 331 9.69 -6.56 -2.43
CA GLY A 331 10.29 -5.29 -2.82
C GLY A 331 10.00 -4.82 -4.25
N GLY A 332 8.75 -4.91 -4.71
CA GLY A 332 8.28 -4.30 -5.96
C GLY A 332 8.93 -4.89 -7.23
N PHE A 333 9.20 -6.20 -7.25
CA PHE A 333 9.83 -6.83 -8.42
C PHE A 333 8.96 -6.72 -9.66
N GLY A 334 7.65 -6.89 -9.51
CA GLY A 334 6.67 -6.79 -10.61
C GLY A 334 6.61 -5.39 -11.20
N GLY A 335 6.53 -4.37 -10.38
CA GLY A 335 6.54 -2.98 -10.80
C GLY A 335 7.81 -2.61 -11.57
N ASN A 336 8.97 -3.04 -11.06
CA ASN A 336 10.26 -2.83 -11.72
C ASN A 336 10.33 -3.57 -13.08
N ALA A 337 9.84 -4.82 -13.15
CA ALA A 337 9.80 -5.59 -14.39
C ALA A 337 8.87 -4.94 -15.41
N TYR A 338 7.70 -4.47 -14.97
CA TYR A 338 6.73 -3.75 -15.81
C TYR A 338 7.32 -2.45 -16.36
N ALA A 339 7.88 -1.59 -15.51
CA ALA A 339 8.48 -0.34 -15.94
C ALA A 339 9.65 -0.55 -16.92
N LYS A 340 10.44 -1.59 -16.74
CA LYS A 340 11.51 -1.96 -17.67
C LYS A 340 10.97 -2.33 -19.05
N ALA A 341 9.83 -3.03 -19.12
CA ALA A 341 9.23 -3.47 -20.37
C ALA A 341 8.40 -2.36 -21.04
N HIS A 342 7.66 -1.58 -20.26
CA HIS A 342 6.60 -0.68 -20.70
C HIS A 342 6.83 0.80 -20.36
N GLY A 343 7.85 1.16 -19.60
CA GLY A 343 8.05 2.55 -19.12
C GLY A 343 8.26 3.61 -20.20
N LYS A 344 8.43 3.18 -21.48
CA LYS A 344 8.51 4.10 -22.64
C LYS A 344 7.16 4.32 -23.34
N GLU A 345 6.11 3.64 -22.92
CA GLU A 345 4.76 3.84 -23.44
C GLU A 345 4.21 5.19 -22.98
N SER A 346 3.19 5.70 -23.65
CA SER A 346 2.56 6.96 -23.27
C SER A 346 1.42 6.69 -22.29
N TYR A 347 1.51 7.25 -21.10
CA TYR A 347 0.50 7.14 -20.04
C TYR A 347 -0.25 8.45 -19.84
N ALA A 348 -1.56 8.37 -19.63
CA ALA A 348 -2.37 9.49 -19.18
C ALA A 348 -2.32 9.59 -17.65
N ILE A 349 -2.33 8.45 -16.95
CA ILE A 349 -2.05 8.32 -15.52
C ILE A 349 -1.50 6.91 -15.23
N ALA A 350 -0.82 6.79 -14.10
CA ALA A 350 -0.60 5.55 -13.37
C ALA A 350 -1.15 5.71 -11.95
N GLY A 351 -1.84 4.69 -11.45
CA GLY A 351 -2.39 4.66 -10.10
C GLY A 351 -2.53 3.24 -9.59
N GLU A 352 -2.32 3.07 -8.31
CA GLU A 352 -2.37 1.79 -7.60
C GLU A 352 -3.32 1.88 -6.43
N SER A 353 -4.02 0.79 -6.13
CA SER A 353 -4.80 0.63 -4.92
C SER A 353 -4.11 -0.44 -4.09
N ASP A 354 -3.42 -0.02 -3.04
CA ASP A 354 -2.63 -0.88 -2.15
C ASP A 354 -2.62 -0.28 -0.74
N PHE A 355 -3.81 -0.08 -0.18
CA PHE A 355 -3.97 0.42 1.20
C PHE A 355 -5.29 -0.06 1.82
N GLY A 356 -5.69 -1.31 1.52
CA GLY A 356 -6.91 -1.93 2.00
C GLY A 356 -8.17 -1.50 1.27
N ALA A 357 -9.31 -1.54 1.97
CA ALA A 357 -10.63 -1.29 1.40
C ALA A 357 -11.49 -0.34 2.24
N ASP A 358 -10.93 0.33 3.24
CA ASP A 358 -11.64 1.36 3.97
C ASP A 358 -11.87 2.57 3.08
N ARG A 359 -12.79 3.47 3.46
CA ARG A 359 -13.22 4.56 2.58
C ARG A 359 -12.06 5.40 2.07
N ILE A 360 -12.06 5.69 0.77
CA ILE A 360 -11.24 6.76 0.22
C ILE A 360 -11.77 8.08 0.77
N TRP A 361 -10.91 8.88 1.38
CA TRP A 361 -11.28 10.16 2.01
C TRP A 361 -10.62 11.38 1.36
N ARG A 362 -9.51 11.18 0.64
CA ARG A 362 -8.84 12.24 -0.10
C ARG A 362 -8.22 11.70 -1.38
N PHE A 363 -7.89 12.60 -2.30
CA PHE A 363 -7.10 12.26 -3.48
C PHE A 363 -6.06 13.33 -3.76
N SER A 364 -4.99 12.93 -4.40
CA SER A 364 -3.94 13.79 -4.94
C SER A 364 -3.59 13.38 -6.37
N SER A 365 -3.03 14.31 -7.16
CA SER A 365 -2.67 14.03 -8.53
C SER A 365 -1.70 15.05 -9.09
N GLN A 366 -0.81 14.59 -9.96
CA GLN A 366 0.03 15.45 -10.78
C GLN A 366 -0.79 16.32 -11.75
N LEU A 367 -2.03 15.92 -12.08
CA LEU A 367 -2.94 16.67 -12.93
C LEU A 367 -3.21 18.10 -12.42
N LEU A 368 -3.12 18.34 -11.11
CA LEU A 368 -3.22 19.69 -10.54
C LEU A 368 -2.29 20.68 -11.27
N LYS A 369 -1.11 20.25 -11.70
CA LYS A 369 -0.12 21.08 -12.39
C LYS A 369 -0.16 20.91 -13.92
N SER A 370 -0.38 19.68 -14.41
CA SER A 370 -0.28 19.36 -15.84
C SER A 370 -1.58 19.57 -16.61
N ASP A 371 -2.75 19.37 -16.00
CA ASP A 371 -4.09 19.56 -16.55
C ASP A 371 -5.09 19.98 -15.47
N PRO A 372 -5.08 21.25 -15.03
CA PRO A 372 -5.96 21.74 -13.97
C PRO A 372 -7.46 21.55 -14.26
N ALA A 373 -7.86 21.49 -15.54
CA ALA A 373 -9.25 21.29 -15.94
C ALA A 373 -9.68 19.83 -15.67
N ALA A 374 -8.86 18.86 -16.05
CA ALA A 374 -9.07 17.44 -15.72
C ALA A 374 -9.07 17.22 -14.21
N TYR A 375 -8.15 17.89 -13.48
CA TYR A 375 -8.11 17.83 -12.02
C TYR A 375 -9.39 18.36 -11.37
N ALA A 376 -9.92 19.49 -11.83
CA ALA A 376 -11.16 20.08 -11.33
C ALA A 376 -12.38 19.19 -11.64
N GLN A 377 -12.44 18.58 -12.82
CA GLN A 377 -13.47 17.62 -13.20
C GLN A 377 -13.42 16.36 -12.34
N LEU A 378 -12.23 15.83 -12.08
CA LEU A 378 -12.02 14.69 -11.18
C LEU A 378 -12.50 15.03 -9.77
N ALA A 379 -12.10 16.19 -9.24
CA ALA A 379 -12.54 16.65 -7.91
C ALA A 379 -14.08 16.76 -7.81
N ALA A 380 -14.74 17.31 -8.83
CA ALA A 380 -16.20 17.41 -8.88
C ALA A 380 -16.88 16.02 -8.92
N SER A 381 -16.25 15.05 -9.60
CA SER A 381 -16.77 13.68 -9.71
C SER A 381 -16.62 12.89 -8.41
N LEU A 382 -15.57 13.16 -7.61
CA LEU A 382 -15.25 12.48 -6.36
C LEU A 382 -15.94 13.09 -5.13
N ALA A 383 -16.25 14.40 -5.16
CA ALA A 383 -16.82 15.13 -4.03
C ALA A 383 -18.12 14.49 -3.46
N PRO A 384 -19.09 13.98 -4.26
CA PRO A 384 -20.29 13.32 -3.73
C PRO A 384 -20.02 12.05 -2.93
N LEU A 385 -18.82 11.43 -3.06
CA LEU A 385 -18.38 10.29 -2.26
C LEU A 385 -17.72 10.71 -0.93
N GLY A 386 -17.68 12.01 -0.62
CA GLY A 386 -17.01 12.55 0.56
C GLY A 386 -15.49 12.69 0.40
N ILE A 387 -14.98 12.56 -0.82
CA ILE A 387 -13.53 12.58 -1.10
C ILE A 387 -13.05 14.02 -1.31
N THR A 388 -12.05 14.44 -0.54
CA THR A 388 -11.49 15.79 -0.58
C THR A 388 -10.20 15.86 -1.41
N LYS A 389 -9.86 17.05 -1.87
CA LYS A 389 -8.57 17.29 -2.55
C LYS A 389 -7.42 17.35 -1.55
N ASN A 390 -6.29 16.79 -1.93
CA ASN A 390 -5.02 16.98 -1.26
C ASN A 390 -4.00 17.57 -2.25
N ASP A 391 -3.97 18.89 -2.33
CA ASP A 391 -3.12 19.62 -3.32
C ASP A 391 -1.62 19.55 -2.99
N LYS A 392 -1.25 18.97 -1.85
CA LYS A 392 0.14 18.77 -1.38
C LYS A 392 0.54 17.30 -1.32
N GLY A 393 -0.33 16.39 -1.76
CA GLY A 393 -0.02 14.96 -1.76
C GLY A 393 0.99 14.58 -2.84
N ASP A 394 1.67 13.49 -2.60
CA ASP A 394 2.60 12.86 -3.51
C ASP A 394 1.99 11.62 -4.18
N ALA A 395 2.73 11.03 -5.12
CA ALA A 395 2.40 9.72 -5.68
C ALA A 395 2.41 8.66 -4.58
N ASP A 396 1.51 7.70 -4.71
CA ASP A 396 1.37 6.55 -3.82
C ASP A 396 1.27 5.28 -4.68
N GLY A 397 1.77 4.14 -4.17
CA GLY A 397 1.80 2.88 -4.88
C GLY A 397 3.20 2.39 -5.26
N THR A 398 3.64 1.31 -4.62
CA THR A 398 4.98 0.73 -4.76
C THR A 398 5.25 0.24 -6.18
N ASP A 399 4.27 -0.42 -6.81
CA ASP A 399 4.44 -1.07 -8.10
C ASP A 399 4.33 -0.10 -9.29
N VAL A 400 3.53 0.96 -9.17
CA VAL A 400 3.45 1.98 -10.22
C VAL A 400 4.57 3.01 -10.14
N ASP A 401 5.25 3.15 -8.99
CA ASP A 401 6.32 4.14 -8.77
C ASP A 401 7.44 4.08 -9.82
N PRO A 402 8.00 2.91 -10.23
CA PRO A 402 9.01 2.85 -11.28
C PRO A 402 8.49 3.39 -12.64
N THR A 403 7.21 3.23 -12.94
CA THR A 403 6.59 3.76 -14.17
C THR A 403 6.37 5.28 -14.05
N ILE A 404 6.03 5.77 -12.87
CA ILE A 404 5.93 7.21 -12.56
C ILE A 404 7.30 7.87 -12.66
N GLN A 405 8.34 7.25 -12.13
CA GLN A 405 9.72 7.71 -12.24
C GLN A 405 10.21 7.75 -13.70
N ALA A 406 9.69 6.85 -14.55
CA ALA A 406 9.94 6.87 -15.99
C ALA A 406 9.17 7.99 -16.74
N GLY A 407 8.30 8.74 -16.06
CA GLY A 407 7.61 9.92 -16.56
C GLY A 407 6.09 9.81 -16.70
N ALA A 408 5.47 8.73 -16.24
CA ALA A 408 4.00 8.63 -16.24
C ALA A 408 3.39 9.62 -15.23
N PRO A 409 2.35 10.39 -15.60
CA PRO A 409 1.57 11.15 -14.63
C PRO A 409 0.85 10.21 -13.64
N TRP A 410 0.52 10.71 -12.44
CA TRP A 410 -0.08 9.87 -11.40
C TRP A 410 -1.37 10.45 -10.81
N VAL A 411 -2.20 9.55 -10.27
CA VAL A 411 -3.34 9.83 -9.42
C VAL A 411 -3.30 8.87 -8.24
N SER A 412 -3.42 9.39 -7.00
CA SER A 412 -3.53 8.62 -5.77
C SER A 412 -4.90 8.85 -5.15
N LEU A 413 -5.62 7.78 -4.86
CA LEU A 413 -6.89 7.77 -4.14
C LEU A 413 -6.64 7.13 -2.77
N ASN A 414 -6.51 7.96 -1.72
CA ASN A 414 -6.05 7.48 -0.44
C ASN A 414 -7.21 6.97 0.43
N GLN A 415 -7.16 5.70 0.81
CA GLN A 415 -8.04 5.06 1.78
C GLN A 415 -7.77 5.56 3.21
N ASP A 416 -8.72 5.34 4.11
CA ASP A 416 -8.58 5.60 5.54
C ASP A 416 -7.70 4.51 6.18
N GLY A 417 -6.50 4.88 6.58
CA GLY A 417 -5.50 3.98 7.16
C GLY A 417 -5.62 3.77 8.68
N THR A 418 -6.67 4.32 9.32
CA THR A 418 -6.77 4.32 10.79
C THR A 418 -6.65 2.92 11.40
N ARG A 419 -7.21 1.90 10.75
CA ARG A 419 -7.15 0.50 11.18
C ARG A 419 -6.38 -0.42 10.24
N TYR A 420 -5.82 0.09 9.13
CA TYR A 420 -5.10 -0.73 8.14
C TYR A 420 -3.97 -1.53 8.80
N PHE A 421 -3.17 -0.89 9.64
CA PHE A 421 -2.04 -1.53 10.32
C PHE A 421 -2.42 -2.40 11.53
N ASP A 422 -3.71 -2.57 11.81
CA ASP A 422 -4.18 -3.62 12.72
C ASP A 422 -4.13 -4.99 12.04
N PHE A 423 -4.27 -5.03 10.70
CA PHE A 423 -4.40 -6.26 9.90
C PHE A 423 -3.24 -6.52 8.95
N HIS A 424 -2.73 -5.47 8.32
CA HIS A 424 -1.65 -5.50 7.33
C HIS A 424 -0.48 -6.36 7.80
N HIS A 425 -0.07 -7.35 6.99
CA HIS A 425 1.02 -8.29 7.26
C HIS A 425 0.85 -9.15 8.53
N THR A 426 -0.37 -9.36 9.00
CA THR A 426 -0.67 -10.17 10.18
C THR A 426 -1.51 -11.40 9.83
N PRO A 427 -1.64 -12.38 10.77
CA PRO A 427 -2.56 -13.51 10.59
C PRO A 427 -4.04 -13.12 10.45
N ASP A 428 -4.39 -11.87 10.74
CA ASP A 428 -5.76 -11.36 10.73
C ASP A 428 -6.13 -10.61 9.43
N ASP A 429 -5.26 -10.63 8.42
CA ASP A 429 -5.59 -10.13 7.08
C ASP A 429 -6.48 -11.12 6.32
N THR A 430 -7.76 -11.09 6.64
CA THR A 430 -8.78 -12.04 6.19
C THR A 430 -10.04 -11.34 5.66
N LEU A 431 -10.84 -12.04 4.85
CA LEU A 431 -12.01 -11.50 4.15
C LEU A 431 -13.00 -10.75 5.06
N ASP A 432 -13.18 -11.21 6.30
CA ASP A 432 -14.10 -10.62 7.29
C ASP A 432 -13.68 -9.21 7.77
N LYS A 433 -12.48 -8.75 7.42
CA LYS A 433 -12.01 -7.38 7.72
C LYS A 433 -12.47 -6.36 6.68
N ILE A 434 -12.97 -6.82 5.54
CA ILE A 434 -13.45 -5.94 4.46
C ILE A 434 -14.93 -5.62 4.67
N ASP A 435 -15.22 -4.33 4.77
CA ASP A 435 -16.61 -3.82 4.76
C ASP A 435 -17.10 -3.68 3.31
N PRO A 436 -18.14 -4.44 2.88
CA PRO A 436 -18.63 -4.38 1.50
C PRO A 436 -19.15 -3.00 1.09
N VAL A 437 -19.61 -2.17 2.04
CA VAL A 437 -20.10 -0.81 1.74
C VAL A 437 -18.92 0.12 1.43
N GLN A 438 -17.83 0.00 2.20
CA GLN A 438 -16.63 0.78 1.97
C GLN A 438 -15.91 0.31 0.70
N LEU A 439 -15.86 -1.00 0.44
CA LEU A 439 -15.32 -1.55 -0.81
C LEU A 439 -16.04 -0.97 -2.04
N ARG A 440 -17.38 -0.90 -2.03
CA ARG A 440 -18.14 -0.27 -3.12
C ARG A 440 -17.85 1.22 -3.28
N GLN A 441 -17.60 1.95 -2.18
CA GLN A 441 -17.19 3.36 -2.29
C GLN A 441 -15.84 3.51 -2.97
N ASN A 442 -14.89 2.60 -2.72
CA ASN A 442 -13.63 2.55 -3.44
C ASN A 442 -13.84 2.30 -4.93
N VAL A 443 -14.62 1.27 -5.29
CA VAL A 443 -14.95 0.98 -6.70
C VAL A 443 -15.60 2.18 -7.39
N ALA A 444 -16.55 2.85 -6.72
CA ALA A 444 -17.19 4.05 -7.26
C ALA A 444 -16.21 5.20 -7.51
N ALA A 445 -15.25 5.40 -6.59
CA ALA A 445 -14.22 6.44 -6.75
C ALA A 445 -13.29 6.14 -7.93
N TRP A 446 -12.79 4.91 -8.03
CA TRP A 446 -11.95 4.47 -9.14
C TRP A 446 -12.70 4.47 -10.47
N THR A 447 -13.97 4.09 -10.49
CA THR A 447 -14.85 4.19 -11.69
C THR A 447 -15.00 5.65 -12.13
N ALA A 448 -15.26 6.56 -11.21
CA ALA A 448 -15.36 7.99 -11.51
C ALA A 448 -14.03 8.56 -12.05
N MET A 449 -12.92 8.16 -11.48
CA MET A 449 -11.57 8.54 -11.93
C MET A 449 -11.30 8.04 -13.35
N LEU A 450 -11.52 6.74 -13.61
CA LEU A 450 -11.32 6.14 -14.94
C LEU A 450 -12.25 6.78 -15.98
N ALA A 451 -13.53 6.99 -15.66
CA ALA A 451 -14.48 7.64 -16.54
C ALA A 451 -14.04 9.07 -16.90
N SER A 452 -13.64 9.86 -15.89
CA SER A 452 -13.17 11.25 -16.06
C SER A 452 -11.95 11.34 -16.98
N LEU A 453 -11.06 10.39 -16.91
CA LEU A 453 -9.78 10.40 -17.64
C LEU A 453 -9.79 9.53 -18.91
N SER A 454 -10.88 8.80 -19.17
CA SER A 454 -11.01 7.92 -20.36
C SER A 454 -11.01 8.65 -21.70
N GLY A 455 -11.27 9.96 -21.70
CA GLY A 455 -11.45 10.77 -22.92
C GLY A 455 -12.80 10.53 -23.60
N GLY A 456 -13.81 10.12 -22.84
CA GLY A 456 -15.18 9.81 -23.24
C GLY A 456 -15.42 8.35 -23.52
N ILE A 457 -16.61 7.89 -23.14
CA ILE A 457 -17.09 6.50 -23.29
C ILE A 457 -18.23 6.50 -24.32
N GLU A 458 -18.06 5.72 -25.40
CA GLU A 458 -19.04 5.57 -26.46
C GLU A 458 -19.96 4.40 -26.16
N SER A 459 -21.20 4.70 -25.78
CA SER A 459 -22.21 3.71 -25.46
C SER A 459 -22.63 2.89 -26.69
N GLY A 460 -22.84 1.57 -26.54
CA GLY A 460 -23.28 0.68 -27.62
C GLY A 460 -22.18 0.22 -28.57
N ALA A 461 -20.93 0.66 -28.44
CA ALA A 461 -19.82 0.13 -29.19
C ALA A 461 -19.40 -1.24 -28.67
N LYS A 462 -19.61 -2.30 -29.46
CA LYS A 462 -19.16 -3.65 -29.11
C LYS A 462 -17.63 -3.70 -28.99
N GLN A 463 -17.15 -4.34 -27.93
CA GLN A 463 -15.73 -4.65 -27.80
C GLN A 463 -15.24 -5.43 -29.05
N PRO A 464 -14.01 -5.18 -29.55
CA PRO A 464 -13.47 -5.94 -30.67
C PRO A 464 -13.47 -7.43 -30.32
N LYS A 465 -13.95 -8.26 -31.28
CA LYS A 465 -13.90 -9.72 -31.09
C LYS A 465 -12.46 -10.14 -30.82
N ARG A 466 -12.29 -11.02 -29.83
CA ARG A 466 -11.01 -11.67 -29.50
C ARG A 466 -10.35 -12.23 -30.77
N ARG A 467 -9.11 -11.90 -31.03
CA ARG A 467 -8.24 -12.62 -31.96
C ARG A 467 -7.45 -13.68 -31.21
#